data_8c0ed7d2b24694e484b4dc6b2e1b6fe3
#
_entry.id   8c0ed7d2b24694e484b4dc6b2e1b6fe3
#
_cell.length_a   1.000
_cell.length_b   1.000
_cell.length_c   1.000
_cell.angle_alpha   90.00
_cell.angle_beta   90.00
_cell.angle_gamma   90.00
#
_symmetry.space_group_name_H-M   'P 1'
#
loop_
_entity.id
_entity.type
_entity.pdbx_description
1 polymer ?
#
loop_
_entity_poly.entity_id
_entity_poly.type
_entity_poly.pdbx_seq_one_letter_code
_entity_poly.pdbx_strand_id
1 'polypeptide(L)'
;MANTCQYCSKKIPISKVFCSKECKENYFEKAIINIPKPFVKKLYFFCNKEEKEAEILKFCERHKWKEHLVKQKIEEIYLEYFK
;
A
#
# COMPACT_ATOMS: atom_id res chain seq x y z
N MET A 1 15.92 13.95 -20.49
CA MET A 1 15.23 12.74 -20.04
C MET A 1 14.12 13.09 -19.07
N ALA A 2 13.02 12.35 -19.12
CA ALA A 2 11.94 12.51 -18.16
C ALA A 2 12.18 11.58 -16.96
N ASN A 3 11.80 12.02 -15.78
CA ASN A 3 11.78 11.21 -14.58
C ASN A 3 10.39 10.61 -14.41
N THR A 4 10.20 9.72 -13.47
CA THR A 4 8.88 9.17 -13.14
C THR A 4 8.56 9.40 -11.67
N CYS A 5 7.28 9.63 -11.39
CA CYS A 5 6.80 9.76 -10.02
C CYS A 5 7.05 8.47 -9.24
N GLN A 6 7.63 8.58 -8.06
CA GLN A 6 7.96 7.42 -7.22
C GLN A 6 6.73 6.67 -6.72
N TYR A 7 5.56 7.32 -6.75
CA TYR A 7 4.32 6.69 -6.26
C TYR A 7 3.45 6.16 -7.41
N CYS A 8 3.12 6.99 -8.39
CA CYS A 8 2.18 6.62 -9.46
C CYS A 8 2.84 6.30 -10.81
N SER A 9 4.15 6.46 -10.92
CA SER A 9 4.94 6.21 -12.13
C SER A 9 4.59 7.09 -13.32
N LYS A 10 3.89 8.20 -13.09
CA LYS A 10 3.59 9.17 -14.14
C LYS A 10 4.86 9.91 -14.56
N LYS A 11 4.99 10.23 -15.84
CA LYS A 11 6.14 10.99 -16.34
C LYS A 11 6.12 12.42 -15.79
N ILE A 12 7.23 12.86 -15.24
CA ILE A 12 7.40 14.18 -14.64
C ILE A 12 8.75 14.78 -15.06
N PRO A 13 8.95 16.11 -14.89
CA PRO A 13 10.25 16.73 -15.14
C PRO A 13 11.36 16.11 -14.31
N ILE A 14 12.58 16.11 -14.83
CA ILE A 14 13.73 15.54 -14.15
C ILE A 14 14.02 16.19 -12.78
N SER A 15 13.59 17.44 -12.61
CA SER A 15 13.77 18.18 -11.35
C SER A 15 12.81 17.73 -10.24
N LYS A 16 11.80 16.92 -10.57
CA LYS A 16 10.80 16.45 -9.61
C LYS A 16 10.98 14.97 -9.32
N VAL A 17 10.60 14.56 -8.13
CA VAL A 17 10.56 13.16 -7.70
C VAL A 17 9.11 12.65 -7.71
N PHE A 18 8.16 13.52 -7.42
CA PHE A 18 6.74 13.21 -7.38
C PHE A 18 5.96 14.14 -8.29
N CYS A 19 4.84 13.64 -8.86
CA CYS A 19 4.00 14.45 -9.75
C CYS A 19 3.18 15.50 -9.00
N SER A 20 2.91 15.27 -7.72
CA SER A 20 2.14 16.19 -6.88
C SER A 20 2.49 15.99 -5.40
N LYS A 21 2.06 16.94 -4.56
CA LYS A 21 2.21 16.85 -3.12
C LYS A 21 1.47 15.64 -2.56
N GLU A 22 0.31 15.32 -3.12
CA GLU A 22 -0.46 14.16 -2.72
C GLU A 22 0.30 12.85 -2.93
N CYS A 23 0.94 12.68 -4.08
CA CYS A 23 1.77 11.50 -4.35
C CYS A 23 2.93 11.40 -3.37
N LYS A 24 3.56 12.53 -3.05
CA LYS A 24 4.64 12.58 -2.07
C LYS A 24 4.16 12.11 -0.70
N GLU A 25 3.05 12.64 -0.24
CA GLU A 25 2.47 12.26 1.06
C GLU A 25 2.10 10.78 1.10
N ASN A 26 1.44 10.29 0.05
CA ASN A 26 1.05 8.89 -0.04
C ASN A 26 2.27 7.96 -0.07
N TYR A 27 3.33 8.35 -0.75
CA TYR A 27 4.56 7.57 -0.81
C TYR A 27 5.17 7.40 0.59
N PHE A 28 5.28 8.48 1.35
CA PHE A 28 5.84 8.42 2.69
C PHE A 28 4.94 7.69 3.68
N GLU A 29 3.62 7.85 3.59
CA GLU A 29 2.69 7.09 4.42
C GLU A 29 2.78 5.59 4.13
N LYS A 30 2.84 5.22 2.85
CA LYS A 30 2.99 3.82 2.46
C LYS A 30 4.29 3.22 2.98
N ALA A 31 5.37 4.00 2.99
CA ALA A 31 6.68 3.55 3.44
C ALA A 31 6.70 3.21 4.94
N ILE A 32 5.88 3.90 5.76
CA ILE A 32 5.80 3.62 7.19
C ILE A 32 4.83 2.50 7.55
N ILE A 33 3.98 2.07 6.61
CA ILE A 33 3.03 0.99 6.85
C ILE A 33 3.80 -0.33 6.94
N ASN A 34 3.69 -0.98 8.09
CA ASN A 34 4.32 -2.27 8.33
C ASN A 34 3.24 -3.32 8.59
N ILE A 35 3.12 -4.28 7.68
CA ILE A 35 2.10 -5.31 7.74
C ILE A 35 2.78 -6.66 7.97
N PRO A 36 2.42 -7.39 9.05
CA PRO A 36 2.99 -8.71 9.31
C PRO A 36 2.64 -9.71 8.21
N LYS A 37 3.60 -10.52 7.81
CA LYS A 37 3.38 -11.59 6.82
C LYS A 37 2.29 -12.57 7.25
N PRO A 38 2.20 -13.00 8.52
CA PRO A 38 1.12 -13.88 8.96
C PRO A 38 -0.26 -13.27 8.77
N PHE A 39 -0.40 -11.96 8.91
CA PHE A 39 -1.66 -11.25 8.67
C PHE A 39 -2.07 -11.33 7.20
N VAL A 40 -1.13 -11.11 6.28
CA VAL A 40 -1.37 -11.24 4.83
C VAL A 40 -1.76 -12.68 4.48
N LYS A 41 -1.06 -13.65 5.03
CA LYS A 41 -1.38 -15.06 4.82
C LYS A 41 -2.79 -15.39 5.29
N LYS A 42 -3.18 -14.92 6.47
CA LYS A 42 -4.53 -15.09 7.00
C LYS A 42 -5.59 -14.54 6.06
N LEU A 43 -5.36 -13.31 5.55
CA LEU A 43 -6.30 -12.64 4.66
C LEU A 43 -6.55 -13.38 3.35
N TYR A 44 -5.51 -13.98 2.77
CA TYR A 44 -5.63 -14.63 1.47
C TYR A 44 -5.96 -16.12 1.55
N PHE A 45 -5.59 -16.81 2.63
CA PHE A 45 -5.74 -18.25 2.73
C PHE A 45 -6.82 -18.70 3.71
N PHE A 46 -7.17 -17.88 4.69
CA PHE A 46 -8.11 -18.25 5.75
C PHE A 46 -9.35 -17.37 5.84
N CYS A 47 -9.40 -16.25 5.14
CA CYS A 47 -10.54 -15.35 5.15
C CYS A 47 -11.25 -15.35 3.79
N ASN A 48 -12.60 -15.26 3.81
CA ASN A 48 -13.34 -14.97 2.59
C ASN A 48 -13.24 -13.49 2.27
N LYS A 49 -13.86 -13.05 1.17
CA LYS A 49 -13.79 -11.65 0.72
C LYS A 49 -14.33 -10.68 1.79
N GLU A 50 -15.44 -11.00 2.41
CA GLU A 50 -16.06 -10.14 3.41
C GLU A 50 -15.21 -10.04 4.68
N GLU A 51 -14.72 -11.18 5.15
CA GLU A 51 -13.84 -11.23 6.32
C GLU A 51 -12.54 -10.48 6.07
N LYS A 52 -11.97 -10.64 4.87
CA LYS A 52 -10.76 -9.94 4.47
C LYS A 52 -10.94 -8.43 4.55
N GLU A 53 -12.03 -7.90 3.99
CA GLU A 53 -12.31 -6.47 4.03
C GLU A 53 -12.50 -5.97 5.46
N ALA A 54 -13.24 -6.72 6.28
CA ALA A 54 -13.47 -6.37 7.68
C ALA A 54 -12.15 -6.31 8.47
N GLU A 55 -11.27 -7.28 8.27
CA GLU A 55 -9.96 -7.31 8.93
C GLU A 55 -9.07 -6.15 8.49
N ILE A 56 -9.09 -5.82 7.20
CA ILE A 56 -8.34 -4.68 6.67
C ILE A 56 -8.83 -3.39 7.29
N LEU A 57 -10.15 -3.19 7.40
CA LEU A 57 -10.72 -1.99 8.00
C LEU A 57 -10.32 -1.86 9.48
N LYS A 58 -10.39 -2.93 10.24
CA LYS A 58 -9.97 -2.96 11.64
C LYS A 58 -8.50 -2.60 11.78
N PHE A 59 -7.66 -3.13 10.91
CA PHE A 59 -6.23 -2.85 10.91
C PHE A 59 -5.96 -1.38 10.61
N CYS A 60 -6.64 -0.82 9.61
CA CYS A 60 -6.51 0.60 9.24
C CYS A 60 -6.93 1.52 10.39
N GLU A 61 -8.06 1.24 11.03
CA GLU A 61 -8.55 2.03 12.16
C GLU A 61 -7.60 1.98 13.35
N ARG A 62 -7.07 0.80 13.64
CA ARG A 62 -6.14 0.59 14.75
C ARG A 62 -4.87 1.41 14.58
N HIS A 63 -4.33 1.47 13.37
CA HIS A 63 -3.08 2.16 13.06
C HIS A 63 -3.30 3.56 12.48
N LYS A 64 -4.54 3.95 12.22
CA LYS A 64 -4.90 5.25 11.61
C LYS A 64 -4.23 5.46 10.25
N TRP A 65 -4.13 4.39 9.47
CA TRP A 65 -3.59 4.42 8.12
C TRP A 65 -4.70 4.47 7.08
N LYS A 66 -4.41 5.02 5.91
CA LYS A 66 -5.36 5.08 4.79
C LYS A 66 -5.61 3.69 4.23
N GLU A 67 -6.89 3.33 4.06
CA GLU A 67 -7.28 2.01 3.59
C GLU A 67 -6.65 1.63 2.26
N HIS A 68 -6.67 2.54 1.27
CA HIS A 68 -6.12 2.24 -0.04
C HIS A 68 -4.61 1.94 -0.01
N LEU A 69 -3.87 2.60 0.87
CA LEU A 69 -2.44 2.35 1.03
C LEU A 69 -2.17 1.00 1.70
N VAL A 70 -2.97 0.66 2.71
CA VAL A 70 -2.86 -0.64 3.39
C VAL A 70 -3.17 -1.77 2.41
N LYS A 71 -4.22 -1.62 1.60
CA LYS A 71 -4.57 -2.62 0.59
C LYS A 71 -3.47 -2.81 -0.44
N GLN A 72 -2.87 -1.72 -0.93
CA GLN A 72 -1.73 -1.79 -1.85
C GLN A 72 -0.55 -2.53 -1.24
N LYS A 73 -0.24 -2.23 0.01
CA LYS A 73 0.88 -2.86 0.71
C LYS A 73 0.64 -4.36 0.92
N ILE A 74 -0.57 -4.73 1.30
CA ILE A 74 -0.96 -6.13 1.46
C ILE A 74 -0.80 -6.90 0.15
N GLU A 75 -1.26 -6.32 -0.96
CA GLU A 75 -1.14 -6.94 -2.28
C GLU A 75 0.32 -7.11 -2.69
N GLU A 76 1.15 -6.11 -2.48
CA GLU A 76 2.59 -6.17 -2.75
C GLU A 76 3.26 -7.31 -1.97
N ILE A 77 2.95 -7.43 -0.68
CA ILE A 77 3.50 -8.49 0.16
C ILE A 77 3.05 -9.87 -0.33
N TYR A 78 1.77 -9.99 -0.66
CA TYR A 78 1.23 -11.24 -1.19
C TYR A 78 1.94 -11.67 -2.46
N LEU A 79 2.08 -10.76 -3.42
CA LEU A 79 2.73 -11.04 -4.69
C LEU A 79 4.22 -11.37 -4.53
N GLU A 80 4.88 -10.76 -3.57
CA GLU A 80 6.31 -10.96 -3.33
C GLU A 80 6.61 -12.27 -2.60
N TYR A 81 5.82 -12.62 -1.59
CA TYR A 81 6.14 -13.73 -0.68
C TYR A 81 5.25 -14.96 -0.80
N PHE A 82 4.04 -14.83 -1.31
CA PHE A 82 3.05 -15.91 -1.30
C PHE A 82 2.55 -16.34 -2.68
N LYS A 83 2.94 -15.64 -3.73
CA LYS A 83 2.53 -15.99 -5.09
C LYS A 83 3.61 -16.64 -5.92
#